data_6280cd4b7a63e4370544b346e95db21e
#
_entry.id   6280cd4b7a63e4370544b346e95db21e
#
_cell.length_a   1.000
_cell.length_b   1.000
_cell.length_c   1.000
_cell.angle_alpha   90.00
_cell.angle_beta   90.00
_cell.angle_gamma   90.00
#
_symmetry.space_group_name_H-M   'P 1'
#
loop_
_entity.id
_entity.type
_entity.pdbx_description
1 polymer ?
#
loop_
_entity_poly.entity_id
_entity_poly.type
_entity_poly.pdbx_seq_one_letter_code
_entity_poly.pdbx_strand_id
1 'polypeptide(L)'
;MTATPLRILLTAGVVVPAALLALATVSATPPTRAVTGDHATVHLARGDMTRVLQAAEAVTTSTPRDELVAEGRKLFRSTSMATAGESCQTCHTEGSATANLGTIPHPRADIANDFTGPRDAPALWGIAKTAPYFWNGDVLTLQEAATTAVINHFDDFVRGSCQATNGDVNGPRPAGCLEKAGRLGASIRAYLEQLDPPVSRFDQGTLTEPAQRGEALFQGKGGCISCHGGPQFTDNLIHDTGVPKTSPRDSDPGAGPPPLPAGCRVVPQPAGCSVPVTKGPFINTPQLRDLKHTAPYMHNGVFKTLHEVVAFYNKTSLLSPMNLTDAEMDDLVAYLSEL
;
A
#
# COMPACT_ATOMS: atom_id res chain seq x y z
N MET A 1 66.46 -40.33 2.57
CA MET A 1 65.06 -39.97 2.22
C MET A 1 64.28 -40.07 3.52
N THR A 2 64.16 -38.92 4.21
CA THR A 2 63.60 -38.84 5.56
C THR A 2 62.27 -38.15 5.49
N ALA A 3 61.23 -38.90 5.85
CA ALA A 3 59.85 -38.36 5.93
C ALA A 3 59.65 -37.64 7.26
N THR A 4 59.19 -36.41 7.22
CA THR A 4 58.82 -35.59 8.37
C THR A 4 57.35 -35.81 8.72
N PRO A 5 56.96 -36.05 9.96
CA PRO A 5 55.55 -36.20 10.32
C PRO A 5 54.87 -34.84 10.54
N LEU A 6 53.70 -34.72 9.96
CA LEU A 6 52.77 -33.62 10.10
C LEU A 6 52.19 -33.60 11.52
N ARG A 7 52.46 -32.54 12.27
CA ARG A 7 51.80 -32.27 13.58
C ARG A 7 50.44 -31.66 13.36
N ILE A 8 49.39 -32.38 13.77
CA ILE A 8 48.03 -31.87 13.87
C ILE A 8 47.91 -31.06 15.17
N LEU A 9 47.71 -29.74 15.07
CA LEU A 9 47.32 -28.91 16.19
C LEU A 9 45.81 -29.07 16.42
N LEU A 10 45.45 -29.65 17.56
CA LEU A 10 44.10 -29.62 18.10
C LEU A 10 43.84 -28.20 18.68
N THR A 11 43.05 -27.42 18.04
CA THR A 11 42.52 -26.16 18.62
C THR A 11 41.35 -26.51 19.52
N ALA A 12 41.47 -26.11 20.78
CA ALA A 12 40.43 -26.23 21.79
C ALA A 12 39.15 -25.51 21.37
N GLY A 13 38.05 -26.25 21.31
CA GLY A 13 36.74 -25.71 21.04
C GLY A 13 36.26 -24.86 22.23
N VAL A 14 35.98 -23.60 21.98
CA VAL A 14 35.26 -22.74 22.91
C VAL A 14 33.80 -23.16 22.90
N VAL A 15 33.36 -23.78 23.99
CA VAL A 15 31.95 -24.07 24.24
C VAL A 15 31.27 -22.72 24.59
N VAL A 16 30.50 -22.18 23.69
CA VAL A 16 29.61 -21.07 23.97
C VAL A 16 28.34 -21.63 24.61
N PRO A 17 27.98 -21.25 25.83
CA PRO A 17 26.72 -21.69 26.42
C PRO A 17 25.55 -21.16 25.60
N ALA A 18 24.65 -22.05 25.20
CA ALA A 18 23.38 -21.69 24.57
C ALA A 18 22.56 -20.87 25.57
N ALA A 19 22.54 -19.56 25.38
CA ALA A 19 21.59 -18.72 26.05
C ALA A 19 20.19 -19.12 25.54
N LEU A 20 19.35 -19.63 26.43
CA LEU A 20 17.93 -19.80 26.18
C LEU A 20 17.36 -18.42 25.81
N LEU A 21 17.13 -18.18 24.54
CA LEU A 21 16.24 -17.11 24.11
C LEU A 21 14.83 -17.54 24.54
N ALA A 22 14.37 -17.01 25.66
CA ALA A 22 12.96 -17.04 25.99
C ALA A 22 12.24 -16.24 24.89
N LEU A 23 11.59 -16.95 23.96
CA LEU A 23 10.58 -16.39 23.10
C LEU A 23 9.44 -15.88 23.99
N ALA A 24 9.53 -14.63 24.38
CA ALA A 24 8.38 -13.93 24.90
C ALA A 24 7.38 -13.85 23.74
N THR A 25 6.38 -14.74 23.78
CA THR A 25 5.17 -14.57 22.97
C THR A 25 4.52 -13.29 23.48
N VAL A 26 4.86 -12.17 22.85
CA VAL A 26 4.07 -10.95 22.97
C VAL A 26 2.76 -11.28 22.29
N SER A 27 1.80 -11.72 23.10
CA SER A 27 0.39 -11.73 22.71
C SER A 27 -0.01 -10.25 22.61
N ALA A 28 0.28 -9.64 21.47
CA ALA A 28 -0.23 -8.34 21.12
C ALA A 28 -1.72 -8.51 20.85
N THR A 29 -2.54 -8.42 21.90
CA THR A 29 -3.92 -7.99 21.72
C THR A 29 -3.85 -6.67 20.98
N PRO A 30 -4.43 -6.55 19.79
CA PRO A 30 -4.43 -5.27 19.09
C PRO A 30 -5.07 -4.24 20.04
N PRO A 31 -4.50 -3.04 20.13
CA PRO A 31 -5.09 -2.01 20.96
C PRO A 31 -6.50 -1.76 20.44
N THR A 32 -7.50 -2.11 21.23
CA THR A 32 -8.93 -1.84 20.98
C THR A 32 -9.24 -0.35 21.16
N ARG A 33 -8.27 0.51 20.93
CA ARG A 33 -8.44 1.95 20.98
C ARG A 33 -8.82 2.40 19.57
N ALA A 34 -10.09 2.81 19.42
CA ALA A 34 -10.55 3.50 18.22
C ALA A 34 -9.51 4.57 17.87
N VAL A 35 -8.88 4.43 16.71
CA VAL A 35 -8.04 5.47 16.12
C VAL A 35 -9.00 6.61 15.78
N THR A 36 -9.09 7.61 16.64
CA THR A 36 -9.90 8.81 16.43
C THR A 36 -9.14 9.83 15.57
N GLY A 37 -8.56 9.40 14.49
CA GLY A 37 -7.89 10.26 13.52
C GLY A 37 -8.62 10.23 12.20
N ASP A 38 -8.93 11.41 11.69
CA ASP A 38 -9.51 11.59 10.37
C ASP A 38 -8.57 11.11 9.27
N HIS A 39 -8.89 10.01 8.61
CA HIS A 39 -8.17 9.52 7.45
C HIS A 39 -8.92 9.84 6.13
N ALA A 40 -9.75 10.88 6.13
CA ALA A 40 -10.29 11.41 4.89
C ALA A 40 -9.11 11.83 3.98
N THR A 41 -9.15 11.46 2.71
CA THR A 41 -8.16 11.96 1.76
C THR A 41 -8.22 13.48 1.76
N VAL A 42 -7.13 14.17 2.06
CA VAL A 42 -7.08 15.63 2.04
C VAL A 42 -7.11 16.09 0.61
N HIS A 43 -8.19 16.72 0.23
CA HIS A 43 -8.33 17.41 -1.05
C HIS A 43 -8.06 18.90 -0.86
N LEU A 44 -6.79 19.29 -0.84
CA LEU A 44 -6.43 20.69 -0.75
C LEU A 44 -6.99 21.48 -1.93
N ALA A 45 -7.46 22.70 -1.67
CA ALA A 45 -7.79 23.62 -2.73
C ALA A 45 -6.60 23.80 -3.68
N ARG A 46 -6.87 24.04 -4.97
CA ARG A 46 -5.81 24.14 -5.99
C ARG A 46 -4.69 25.11 -5.62
N GLY A 47 -5.02 26.27 -5.02
CA GLY A 47 -4.04 27.24 -4.58
C GLY A 47 -3.17 26.74 -3.43
N ASP A 48 -3.75 26.00 -2.50
CA ASP A 48 -3.03 25.41 -1.37
C ASP A 48 -2.10 24.28 -1.82
N MET A 49 -2.56 23.43 -2.75
CA MET A 49 -1.70 22.41 -3.35
C MET A 49 -0.53 23.04 -4.12
N THR A 50 -0.73 24.15 -4.82
CA THR A 50 0.34 24.89 -5.48
C THR A 50 1.42 25.33 -4.47
N ARG A 51 1.04 25.86 -3.31
CA ARG A 51 1.98 26.26 -2.25
C ARG A 51 2.75 25.07 -1.69
N VAL A 52 2.09 23.95 -1.47
CA VAL A 52 2.70 22.68 -1.06
C VAL A 52 3.76 22.24 -2.06
N LEU A 53 3.42 22.19 -3.34
CA LEU A 53 4.32 21.72 -4.39
C LEU A 53 5.52 22.65 -4.58
N GLN A 54 5.32 23.98 -4.53
CA GLN A 54 6.42 24.95 -4.57
C GLN A 54 7.41 24.77 -3.41
N ALA A 55 6.89 24.53 -2.19
CA ALA A 55 7.75 24.30 -1.03
C ALA A 55 8.49 22.95 -1.11
N ALA A 56 7.87 21.93 -1.66
CA ALA A 56 8.50 20.64 -1.91
C ALA A 56 9.60 20.75 -2.96
N GLU A 57 9.35 21.46 -4.05
CA GLU A 57 10.33 21.72 -5.11
C GLU A 57 11.53 22.51 -4.57
N ALA A 58 11.28 23.57 -3.82
CA ALA A 58 12.33 24.39 -3.22
C ALA A 58 13.30 23.56 -2.35
N VAL A 59 12.79 22.67 -1.49
CA VAL A 59 13.65 21.81 -0.67
C VAL A 59 14.35 20.74 -1.51
N THR A 60 13.67 20.19 -2.51
CA THR A 60 14.24 19.15 -3.39
C THR A 60 15.40 19.70 -4.24
N THR A 61 15.33 20.97 -4.63
CA THR A 61 16.39 21.61 -5.43
C THR A 61 17.55 22.13 -4.59
N SER A 62 17.32 22.42 -3.31
CA SER A 62 18.34 23.01 -2.42
C SER A 62 19.03 22.01 -1.49
N THR A 63 18.51 20.79 -1.36
CA THR A 63 19.00 19.75 -0.43
C THR A 63 19.51 18.54 -1.21
N PRO A 64 20.71 18.03 -0.89
CA PRO A 64 21.21 16.79 -1.47
C PRO A 64 20.22 15.63 -1.29
N ARG A 65 20.11 14.75 -2.32
CA ARG A 65 19.13 13.68 -2.33
C ARG A 65 19.29 12.69 -1.17
N ASP A 66 20.53 12.37 -0.82
CA ASP A 66 20.85 11.47 0.29
C ASP A 66 20.40 12.04 1.65
N GLU A 67 20.52 13.35 1.85
CA GLU A 67 20.01 14.03 3.03
C GLU A 67 18.47 13.98 3.08
N LEU A 68 17.80 14.20 1.94
CA LEU A 68 16.35 14.06 1.86
C LEU A 68 15.90 12.63 2.18
N VAL A 69 16.58 11.63 1.65
CA VAL A 69 16.30 10.22 1.92
C VAL A 69 16.50 9.89 3.40
N ALA A 70 17.59 10.36 4.00
CA ALA A 70 17.88 10.14 5.42
C ALA A 70 16.80 10.77 6.33
N GLU A 71 16.42 12.02 6.03
CA GLU A 71 15.35 12.70 6.78
C GLU A 71 13.99 12.02 6.54
N GLY A 72 13.68 11.63 5.31
CA GLY A 72 12.47 10.90 4.97
C GLY A 72 12.34 9.57 5.74
N ARG A 73 13.45 8.80 5.82
CA ARG A 73 13.52 7.58 6.62
C ARG A 73 13.27 7.86 8.11
N LYS A 74 13.86 8.92 8.64
CA LYS A 74 13.66 9.33 10.02
C LYS A 74 12.20 9.71 10.28
N LEU A 75 11.59 10.50 9.39
CA LEU A 75 10.18 10.89 9.48
C LEU A 75 9.25 9.67 9.39
N PHE A 76 9.51 8.74 8.48
CA PHE A 76 8.75 7.52 8.29
C PHE A 76 8.71 6.63 9.55
N ARG A 77 9.80 6.64 10.33
CA ARG A 77 9.94 5.90 11.59
C ARG A 77 9.58 6.72 12.83
N SER A 78 9.30 7.99 12.65
CA SER A 78 9.00 8.90 13.76
C SER A 78 7.65 8.56 14.37
N THR A 79 7.62 8.48 15.70
CA THR A 79 6.38 8.32 16.49
C THR A 79 5.61 9.63 16.67
N SER A 80 5.81 10.61 15.80
CA SER A 80 5.13 11.92 15.80
C SER A 80 3.76 11.89 15.13
N MET A 81 3.18 10.72 14.91
CA MET A 81 1.81 10.61 14.41
C MET A 81 0.80 10.89 15.52
N ALA A 82 -0.38 11.35 15.13
CA ALA A 82 -1.46 11.74 16.02
C ALA A 82 -1.96 10.61 16.94
N THR A 83 -1.81 9.39 16.52
CA THR A 83 -2.06 8.20 17.33
C THR A 83 -0.81 7.90 18.15
N ALA A 84 -0.98 7.86 19.48
CA ALA A 84 0.14 7.78 20.42
C ALA A 84 1.08 6.59 20.12
N GLY A 85 2.34 6.89 19.82
CA GLY A 85 3.39 5.90 19.59
C GLY A 85 3.38 5.24 18.20
N GLU A 86 2.53 5.67 17.28
CA GLU A 86 2.51 5.16 15.92
C GLU A 86 3.40 5.98 14.97
N SER A 87 3.84 5.33 13.91
CA SER A 87 4.62 5.90 12.82
C SER A 87 4.12 5.34 11.49
N CYS A 88 4.58 5.87 10.37
CA CYS A 88 4.29 5.25 9.06
C CYS A 88 4.73 3.79 9.05
N GLN A 89 5.89 3.48 9.65
CA GLN A 89 6.42 2.12 9.76
C GLN A 89 5.53 1.19 10.60
N THR A 90 4.70 1.71 11.50
CA THR A 90 3.76 0.88 12.26
C THR A 90 2.76 0.19 11.34
N CYS A 91 2.30 0.89 10.30
CA CYS A 91 1.37 0.36 9.31
C CYS A 91 2.07 -0.12 8.02
N HIS A 92 3.22 0.40 7.66
CA HIS A 92 4.00 0.05 6.46
C HIS A 92 5.39 -0.46 6.87
N THR A 93 5.45 -1.62 7.48
CA THR A 93 6.67 -2.19 8.06
C THR A 93 7.76 -2.35 7.00
N GLU A 94 8.81 -1.50 7.06
CA GLU A 94 9.96 -1.47 6.12
C GLU A 94 9.55 -1.40 4.63
N GLY A 95 8.40 -0.82 4.33
CA GLY A 95 7.85 -0.75 2.97
C GLY A 95 7.00 -1.94 2.58
N SER A 96 7.03 -3.02 3.32
CA SER A 96 6.03 -4.08 3.23
C SER A 96 4.65 -3.53 3.58
N ALA A 97 3.61 -4.24 3.21
CA ALA A 97 2.31 -4.02 3.82
C ALA A 97 2.34 -4.42 5.30
N THR A 98 1.31 -4.05 6.00
CA THR A 98 1.10 -4.39 7.41
C THR A 98 0.83 -5.87 7.59
N ALA A 99 1.78 -6.72 7.34
CA ALA A 99 1.62 -8.16 7.50
C ALA A 99 1.03 -8.59 8.85
N ASN A 100 0.95 -7.72 9.83
CA ASN A 100 0.53 -8.09 11.18
C ASN A 100 -0.51 -7.17 11.83
N LEU A 101 -0.92 -6.07 11.23
CA LEU A 101 -1.79 -5.11 11.90
C LEU A 101 -3.26 -5.17 11.47
N GLY A 102 -3.57 -6.04 10.50
CA GLY A 102 -4.91 -6.14 9.97
C GLY A 102 -5.34 -4.86 9.25
N THR A 103 -6.62 -4.75 9.04
CA THR A 103 -7.23 -3.59 8.41
C THR A 103 -7.32 -2.43 9.39
N ILE A 104 -6.94 -1.25 8.94
CA ILE A 104 -7.07 -0.03 9.71
C ILE A 104 -8.56 0.39 9.66
N PRO A 105 -9.24 0.52 10.80
CA PRO A 105 -10.60 1.05 10.79
C PRO A 105 -10.61 2.48 10.25
N HIS A 106 -11.47 2.75 9.29
CA HIS A 106 -11.73 4.12 8.88
C HIS A 106 -12.62 4.80 9.92
N PRO A 107 -12.21 5.94 10.49
CA PRO A 107 -12.82 6.42 11.72
C PRO A 107 -14.02 7.34 11.58
N ARG A 108 -14.49 7.71 10.38
CA ARG A 108 -15.56 8.73 10.32
C ARG A 108 -16.69 8.45 9.34
N ALA A 109 -17.90 8.46 9.93
CA ALA A 109 -19.18 8.36 9.27
C ALA A 109 -19.89 9.72 9.07
N ASP A 110 -19.18 10.85 9.14
CA ASP A 110 -19.80 12.17 9.18
C ASP A 110 -19.38 13.14 8.07
N ILE A 111 -18.53 12.70 7.15
CA ILE A 111 -18.13 13.52 6.00
C ILE A 111 -18.86 13.03 4.73
N ALA A 112 -19.21 13.94 3.85
CA ALA A 112 -20.05 13.71 2.66
C ALA A 112 -19.53 12.67 1.63
N ASN A 113 -18.36 12.10 1.84
CA ASN A 113 -17.79 10.97 1.07
C ASN A 113 -17.30 9.87 2.02
N ASP A 114 -17.95 9.73 3.15
CA ASP A 114 -17.52 8.92 4.25
C ASP A 114 -17.94 7.48 4.05
N PHE A 115 -16.97 6.60 4.06
CA PHE A 115 -17.16 5.18 4.14
C PHE A 115 -16.69 4.69 5.51
N THR A 116 -17.56 3.96 6.14
CA THR A 116 -17.27 3.28 7.41
C THR A 116 -16.87 1.85 7.09
N GLY A 117 -15.61 1.59 6.98
CA GLY A 117 -15.10 0.26 6.74
C GLY A 117 -13.61 0.15 7.00
N PRO A 118 -13.11 -1.05 7.24
CA PRO A 118 -11.68 -1.25 7.38
C PRO A 118 -10.99 -1.01 6.02
N ARG A 119 -9.83 -0.36 6.07
CA ARG A 119 -8.91 -0.28 4.94
C ARG A 119 -7.63 -1.03 5.28
N ASP A 120 -7.18 -1.85 4.36
CA ASP A 120 -5.88 -2.47 4.45
C ASP A 120 -4.78 -1.47 4.08
N ALA A 121 -3.63 -1.56 4.77
CA ALA A 121 -2.49 -0.72 4.44
C ALA A 121 -1.76 -1.31 3.22
N PRO A 122 -1.68 -0.59 2.10
CA PRO A 122 -1.05 -1.14 0.90
C PRO A 122 0.47 -1.26 1.07
N ALA A 123 1.08 -2.23 0.37
CA ALA A 123 2.52 -2.30 0.24
C ALA A 123 3.08 -1.06 -0.44
N LEU A 124 4.24 -0.59 0.03
CA LEU A 124 4.95 0.56 -0.53
C LEU A 124 6.13 0.17 -1.43
N TRP A 125 6.36 -1.13 -1.66
CA TRP A 125 7.38 -1.62 -2.57
C TRP A 125 7.15 -1.10 -4.00
N GLY A 126 8.15 -0.46 -4.57
CA GLY A 126 8.05 0.09 -5.91
C GLY A 126 7.00 1.19 -6.08
N ILE A 127 6.54 1.80 -4.98
CA ILE A 127 5.45 2.78 -4.95
C ILE A 127 5.65 3.95 -5.94
N ALA A 128 6.90 4.32 -6.21
CA ALA A 128 7.21 5.37 -7.19
C ALA A 128 6.75 5.04 -8.63
N LYS A 129 6.40 3.79 -8.91
CA LYS A 129 6.04 3.28 -10.24
C LYS A 129 4.55 2.89 -10.35
N THR A 130 3.74 3.15 -9.31
CA THR A 130 2.37 2.64 -9.19
C THR A 130 1.31 3.74 -9.01
N ALA A 131 1.55 4.92 -9.58
CA ALA A 131 0.50 5.96 -9.64
C ALA A 131 -0.70 5.45 -10.48
N PRO A 132 -1.94 5.82 -10.11
CA PRO A 132 -2.34 6.75 -9.05
C PRO A 132 -2.27 6.11 -7.66
N TYR A 133 -2.28 6.98 -6.63
CA TYR A 133 -2.07 6.57 -5.24
C TYR A 133 -3.36 6.47 -4.46
N PHE A 134 -3.28 5.76 -3.31
CA PHE A 134 -4.38 5.31 -2.47
C PHE A 134 -5.31 4.30 -3.17
N TRP A 135 -6.15 3.65 -2.38
CA TRP A 135 -7.07 2.62 -2.90
C TRP A 135 -8.07 3.16 -3.92
N ASN A 136 -8.44 4.42 -3.80
CA ASN A 136 -9.36 5.10 -4.71
C ASN A 136 -8.66 5.81 -5.88
N GLY A 137 -7.33 5.82 -5.93
CA GLY A 137 -6.59 6.43 -7.03
C GLY A 137 -6.74 7.96 -7.14
N ASP A 138 -7.11 8.64 -6.06
CA ASP A 138 -7.42 10.08 -6.10
C ASP A 138 -6.21 10.97 -6.32
N VAL A 139 -5.02 10.47 -6.02
CA VAL A 139 -3.79 11.25 -6.00
C VAL A 139 -2.84 10.79 -7.09
N LEU A 140 -2.40 11.70 -7.92
CA LEU A 140 -1.67 11.38 -9.15
C LEU A 140 -0.14 11.40 -8.98
N THR A 141 0.38 12.06 -7.95
CA THR A 141 1.83 12.16 -7.74
C THR A 141 2.23 11.66 -6.37
N LEU A 142 3.41 11.03 -6.28
CA LEU A 142 3.95 10.57 -5.00
C LEU A 142 4.21 11.71 -4.03
N GLN A 143 4.52 12.92 -4.54
CA GLN A 143 4.65 14.12 -3.73
C GLN A 143 3.35 14.49 -3.03
N GLU A 144 2.25 14.49 -3.75
CA GLU A 144 0.92 14.76 -3.19
C GLU A 144 0.54 13.68 -2.18
N ALA A 145 0.78 12.39 -2.50
CA ALA A 145 0.48 11.28 -1.60
C ALA A 145 1.26 11.39 -0.28
N ALA A 146 2.58 11.64 -0.36
CA ALA A 146 3.41 11.81 0.83
C ALA A 146 2.99 13.05 1.66
N THR A 147 2.62 14.15 1.01
CA THR A 147 2.15 15.35 1.71
C THR A 147 0.78 15.13 2.35
N THR A 148 -0.12 14.45 1.66
CA THR A 148 -1.44 14.07 2.19
C THR A 148 -1.27 13.19 3.44
N ALA A 149 -0.35 12.22 3.40
CA ALA A 149 -0.04 11.41 4.57
C ALA A 149 0.49 12.24 5.76
N VAL A 150 1.35 13.23 5.50
CA VAL A 150 1.81 14.17 6.56
C VAL A 150 0.65 14.92 7.18
N ILE A 151 -0.21 15.50 6.35
CA ILE A 151 -1.35 16.30 6.82
C ILE A 151 -2.35 15.46 7.62
N ASN A 152 -2.54 14.22 7.24
CA ASN A 152 -3.53 13.33 7.87
C ASN A 152 -3.04 12.65 9.14
N HIS A 153 -1.72 12.44 9.27
CA HIS A 153 -1.22 11.55 10.31
C HIS A 153 -0.27 12.24 11.31
N PHE A 154 0.43 13.30 10.92
CA PHE A 154 1.36 13.94 11.83
C PHE A 154 0.62 14.77 12.89
N ASP A 155 1.01 14.63 14.13
CA ASP A 155 0.38 15.22 15.30
C ASP A 155 0.22 16.74 15.20
N ASP A 156 1.24 17.41 14.66
CA ASP A 156 1.21 18.86 14.46
C ASP A 156 0.11 19.33 13.49
N PHE A 157 -0.26 18.49 12.50
CA PHE A 157 -1.30 18.79 11.53
C PHE A 157 -2.69 18.35 11.96
N VAL A 158 -2.77 17.35 12.79
CA VAL A 158 -4.05 16.76 13.25
C VAL A 158 -4.55 17.43 14.53
N ARG A 159 -3.65 17.71 15.48
CA ARG A 159 -3.99 18.25 16.83
C ARG A 159 -3.11 19.41 17.27
N GLY A 160 -2.04 19.72 16.51
CA GLY A 160 -1.03 20.71 16.89
C GLY A 160 -1.21 22.06 16.20
N SER A 161 -0.09 22.77 16.08
CA SER A 161 -0.06 24.15 15.57
C SER A 161 -0.49 24.32 14.11
N CYS A 162 -0.46 23.25 13.36
CA CYS A 162 -0.86 23.20 11.95
C CYS A 162 -2.23 22.56 11.71
N GLN A 163 -3.02 22.34 12.75
CA GLN A 163 -4.39 21.86 12.60
C GLN A 163 -5.24 22.87 11.79
N ALA A 164 -6.20 22.36 11.02
CA ALA A 164 -7.14 23.20 10.32
C ALA A 164 -8.00 24.01 11.29
N THR A 165 -8.16 25.31 11.01
CA THR A 165 -8.75 26.28 11.95
C THR A 165 -10.26 26.13 12.16
N ASN A 166 -10.94 25.46 11.22
CA ASN A 166 -12.40 25.24 11.27
C ASN A 166 -12.77 23.79 11.66
N GLY A 167 -11.78 22.94 12.00
CA GLY A 167 -12.00 21.52 12.30
C GLY A 167 -12.23 20.62 11.09
N ASP A 168 -12.33 21.18 9.89
CA ASP A 168 -12.39 20.42 8.64
C ASP A 168 -10.97 20.13 8.16
N VAL A 169 -10.66 18.87 7.92
CA VAL A 169 -9.31 18.45 7.45
C VAL A 169 -8.87 19.13 6.16
N ASN A 170 -9.81 19.53 5.33
CA ASN A 170 -9.60 20.31 4.10
C ASN A 170 -9.67 21.84 4.33
N GLY A 171 -9.89 22.25 5.57
CA GLY A 171 -10.05 23.65 5.92
C GLY A 171 -8.75 24.45 5.92
N PRO A 172 -8.87 25.77 6.07
CA PRO A 172 -7.72 26.65 6.10
C PRO A 172 -6.80 26.34 7.27
N ARG A 173 -5.50 26.44 7.06
CA ARG A 173 -4.46 26.19 8.06
C ARG A 173 -3.67 27.45 8.37
N PRO A 174 -3.04 27.53 9.55
CA PRO A 174 -2.14 28.63 9.89
C PRO A 174 -1.05 28.86 8.84
N ALA A 175 -0.58 30.09 8.74
CA ALA A 175 0.45 30.46 7.78
C ALA A 175 1.73 29.62 7.95
N GLY A 176 2.33 29.19 6.83
CA GLY A 176 3.52 28.36 6.81
C GLY A 176 3.30 26.85 6.97
N CYS A 177 2.09 26.43 7.36
CA CYS A 177 1.81 25.00 7.60
C CYS A 177 1.74 24.18 6.32
N LEU A 178 1.21 24.72 5.25
CA LEU A 178 1.19 24.03 3.95
C LEU A 178 2.60 23.90 3.38
N GLU A 179 3.43 24.91 3.51
CA GLU A 179 4.82 24.88 3.11
C GLU A 179 5.62 23.88 3.96
N LYS A 180 5.32 23.78 5.26
CA LYS A 180 5.88 22.76 6.15
C LYS A 180 5.48 21.35 5.69
N ALA A 181 4.21 21.13 5.38
CA ALA A 181 3.73 19.83 4.87
C ALA A 181 4.43 19.45 3.56
N GLY A 182 4.60 20.40 2.64
CA GLY A 182 5.31 20.19 1.37
C GLY A 182 6.77 19.75 1.58
N ARG A 183 7.49 20.43 2.47
CA ARG A 183 8.89 20.06 2.80
C ARG A 183 9.00 18.67 3.44
N LEU A 184 8.17 18.36 4.42
CA LEU A 184 8.16 17.04 5.05
C LEU A 184 7.77 15.95 4.04
N GLY A 185 6.75 16.20 3.22
CA GLY A 185 6.33 15.31 2.15
C GLY A 185 7.44 15.06 1.11
N ALA A 186 8.26 16.06 0.79
CA ALA A 186 9.38 15.89 -0.14
C ALA A 186 10.45 14.92 0.41
N SER A 187 10.76 15.01 1.71
CA SER A 187 11.70 14.08 2.34
C SER A 187 11.11 12.65 2.41
N ILE A 188 9.84 12.51 2.79
CA ILE A 188 9.16 11.21 2.80
C ILE A 188 9.12 10.63 1.39
N ARG A 189 8.76 11.40 0.37
CA ARG A 189 8.79 10.97 -1.04
C ARG A 189 10.18 10.45 -1.43
N ALA A 190 11.23 11.19 -1.13
CA ALA A 190 12.58 10.80 -1.46
C ALA A 190 12.98 9.45 -0.85
N TYR A 191 12.51 9.16 0.36
CA TYR A 191 12.69 7.85 0.99
C TYR A 191 11.82 6.76 0.33
N LEU A 192 10.55 7.03 0.06
CA LEU A 192 9.64 6.07 -0.59
C LEU A 192 10.13 5.64 -1.97
N GLU A 193 10.78 6.54 -2.71
CA GLU A 193 11.40 6.26 -4.01
C GLU A 193 12.56 5.26 -3.94
N GLN A 194 13.07 4.93 -2.74
CA GLN A 194 14.13 3.93 -2.52
C GLN A 194 13.56 2.56 -2.12
N LEU A 195 12.25 2.44 -1.94
CA LEU A 195 11.62 1.21 -1.50
C LEU A 195 11.37 0.29 -2.69
N ASP A 196 12.39 -0.44 -3.10
CA ASP A 196 12.24 -1.53 -4.07
C ASP A 196 11.81 -2.83 -3.38
N PRO A 197 10.99 -3.67 -4.03
CA PRO A 197 10.60 -4.96 -3.48
C PRO A 197 11.82 -5.87 -3.29
N PRO A 198 11.77 -6.79 -2.33
CA PRO A 198 12.78 -7.84 -2.22
C PRO A 198 12.91 -8.62 -3.54
N VAL A 199 14.13 -9.02 -3.86
CA VAL A 199 14.38 -9.84 -5.05
C VAL A 199 13.70 -11.20 -4.88
N SER A 200 12.73 -11.49 -5.73
CA SER A 200 11.90 -12.70 -5.67
C SER A 200 12.48 -13.85 -6.51
N ARG A 201 11.89 -15.05 -6.40
CA ARG A 201 12.19 -16.16 -7.29
C ARG A 201 11.83 -15.85 -8.75
N PHE A 202 10.76 -15.09 -8.95
CA PHE A 202 10.38 -14.58 -10.27
C PHE A 202 11.50 -13.72 -10.88
N ASP A 203 12.05 -12.78 -10.12
CA ASP A 203 13.15 -11.91 -10.59
C ASP A 203 14.42 -12.68 -10.91
N GLN A 204 14.66 -13.78 -10.21
CA GLN A 204 15.82 -14.65 -10.41
C GLN A 204 15.63 -15.68 -11.54
N GLY A 205 14.42 -15.82 -12.08
CA GLY A 205 14.10 -16.89 -13.05
C GLY A 205 14.17 -18.30 -12.44
N THR A 206 13.93 -18.42 -11.12
CA THR A 206 14.06 -19.67 -10.36
C THR A 206 12.73 -20.14 -9.77
N LEU A 207 11.62 -19.84 -10.48
CA LEU A 207 10.29 -20.29 -10.07
C LEU A 207 10.26 -21.82 -9.87
N THR A 208 9.55 -22.26 -8.84
CA THR A 208 9.26 -23.68 -8.65
C THR A 208 8.36 -24.23 -9.75
N GLU A 209 8.35 -25.56 -9.97
CA GLU A 209 7.46 -26.15 -11.00
C GLU A 209 5.97 -25.79 -10.81
N PRO A 210 5.40 -25.81 -9.59
CA PRO A 210 4.04 -25.30 -9.38
C PRO A 210 3.89 -23.84 -9.79
N ALA A 211 4.84 -22.97 -9.41
CA ALA A 211 4.80 -21.56 -9.76
C ALA A 211 4.93 -21.31 -11.26
N GLN A 212 5.71 -22.11 -12.01
CA GLN A 212 5.78 -22.04 -13.47
C GLN A 212 4.43 -22.39 -14.12
N ARG A 213 3.73 -23.42 -13.62
CA ARG A 213 2.37 -23.72 -14.08
C ARG A 213 1.40 -22.61 -13.71
N GLY A 214 1.55 -22.04 -12.51
CA GLY A 214 0.79 -20.87 -12.04
C GLY A 214 1.01 -19.62 -12.90
N GLU A 215 2.23 -19.37 -13.35
CA GLU A 215 2.54 -18.30 -14.30
C GLU A 215 1.78 -18.48 -15.63
N ALA A 216 1.77 -19.68 -16.18
CA ALA A 216 1.00 -19.97 -17.39
C ALA A 216 -0.51 -19.76 -17.20
N LEU A 217 -1.03 -20.08 -16.00
CA LEU A 217 -2.43 -19.79 -15.65
C LEU A 217 -2.68 -18.29 -15.50
N PHE A 218 -1.78 -17.56 -14.87
CA PHE A 218 -1.87 -16.11 -14.69
C PHE A 218 -1.93 -15.37 -16.01
N GLN A 219 -1.10 -15.78 -16.97
CA GLN A 219 -1.04 -15.20 -18.32
C GLN A 219 -2.18 -15.69 -19.23
N GLY A 220 -2.66 -16.91 -19.04
CA GLY A 220 -3.61 -17.59 -19.91
C GLY A 220 -5.01 -17.70 -19.31
N LYS A 221 -5.37 -18.90 -18.85
CA LYS A 221 -6.72 -19.28 -18.39
C LYS A 221 -7.25 -18.38 -17.26
N GLY A 222 -6.39 -17.93 -16.37
CA GLY A 222 -6.75 -17.02 -15.26
C GLY A 222 -6.98 -15.58 -15.71
N GLY A 223 -6.36 -15.13 -16.81
CA GLY A 223 -6.51 -13.77 -17.35
C GLY A 223 -6.01 -12.64 -16.45
N CYS A 224 -5.26 -12.95 -15.39
CA CYS A 224 -4.85 -11.98 -14.38
C CYS A 224 -3.94 -10.88 -14.96
N ILE A 225 -3.16 -11.22 -15.98
CA ILE A 225 -2.25 -10.30 -16.66
C ILE A 225 -2.96 -9.11 -17.31
N SER A 226 -4.27 -9.19 -17.57
CA SER A 226 -5.05 -8.11 -18.16
C SER A 226 -5.11 -6.84 -17.27
N CYS A 227 -5.05 -7.01 -15.94
CA CYS A 227 -4.99 -5.92 -14.98
C CYS A 227 -3.63 -5.92 -14.25
N HIS A 228 -3.05 -7.08 -14.04
CA HIS A 228 -1.77 -7.23 -13.32
C HIS A 228 -0.61 -7.50 -14.27
N GLY A 229 -0.45 -6.64 -15.28
CA GLY A 229 0.67 -6.68 -16.22
C GLY A 229 1.88 -5.85 -15.78
N GLY A 230 2.95 -5.95 -16.58
CA GLY A 230 4.17 -5.14 -16.37
C GLY A 230 5.00 -5.54 -15.14
N PRO A 231 6.09 -4.83 -14.90
CA PRO A 231 7.10 -5.22 -13.90
C PRO A 231 6.63 -5.06 -12.44
N GLN A 232 5.58 -4.29 -12.20
CA GLN A 232 4.97 -4.12 -10.88
C GLN A 232 3.66 -4.91 -10.76
N PHE A 233 3.27 -5.65 -11.78
CA PHE A 233 2.00 -6.41 -11.80
C PHE A 233 0.79 -5.53 -11.48
N THR A 234 0.68 -4.40 -12.16
CA THR A 234 -0.46 -3.48 -12.12
C THR A 234 -0.58 -2.74 -13.44
N ASP A 235 -1.79 -2.47 -13.87
CA ASP A 235 -2.10 -1.59 -15.00
C ASP A 235 -2.24 -0.12 -14.56
N ASN A 236 -2.15 0.14 -13.25
CA ASN A 236 -2.36 1.46 -12.66
C ASN A 236 -3.73 2.08 -12.99
N LEU A 237 -4.74 1.25 -13.22
CA LEU A 237 -6.11 1.66 -13.50
C LEU A 237 -7.03 1.30 -12.33
N ILE A 238 -8.24 1.81 -12.41
CA ILE A 238 -9.27 1.66 -11.38
C ILE A 238 -10.33 0.70 -11.89
N HIS A 239 -10.60 -0.36 -11.12
CA HIS A 239 -11.56 -1.41 -11.47
C HIS A 239 -12.56 -1.68 -10.36
N ASP A 240 -13.79 -2.02 -10.74
CA ASP A 240 -14.79 -2.61 -9.85
C ASP A 240 -14.67 -4.13 -9.94
N THR A 241 -14.09 -4.76 -8.94
CA THR A 241 -13.90 -6.21 -8.88
C THR A 241 -14.99 -6.93 -8.11
N GLY A 242 -15.97 -6.18 -7.54
CA GLY A 242 -17.03 -6.74 -6.75
C GLY A 242 -16.55 -7.38 -5.44
N VAL A 243 -15.45 -6.90 -4.88
CA VAL A 243 -14.93 -7.37 -3.57
C VAL A 243 -16.01 -7.25 -2.51
N PRO A 244 -16.30 -8.33 -1.75
CA PRO A 244 -17.37 -8.32 -0.76
C PRO A 244 -17.04 -7.36 0.39
N LYS A 245 -18.09 -6.78 0.94
CA LYS A 245 -18.00 -5.94 2.14
C LYS A 245 -17.62 -6.79 3.35
N THR A 246 -16.83 -6.20 4.24
CA THR A 246 -16.44 -6.83 5.51
C THR A 246 -17.57 -6.83 6.53
N SER A 247 -18.50 -5.88 6.39
CA SER A 247 -19.70 -5.77 7.24
C SER A 247 -20.80 -5.01 6.50
N PRO A 248 -22.06 -5.06 6.97
CA PRO A 248 -23.14 -4.25 6.42
C PRO A 248 -22.90 -2.73 6.49
N ARG A 249 -22.02 -2.29 7.38
CA ARG A 249 -21.63 -0.88 7.54
C ARG A 249 -20.47 -0.47 6.65
N ASP A 250 -19.82 -1.42 5.98
CA ASP A 250 -18.78 -1.14 5.00
C ASP A 250 -19.42 -0.49 3.78
N SER A 251 -19.26 0.82 3.68
CA SER A 251 -19.87 1.64 2.63
C SER A 251 -18.81 2.29 1.73
N ASP A 252 -17.58 1.72 1.72
CA ASP A 252 -16.49 2.22 0.91
C ASP A 252 -16.90 2.37 -0.57
N PRO A 253 -17.01 3.60 -1.09
CA PRO A 253 -17.38 3.83 -2.49
C PRO A 253 -16.22 3.60 -3.46
N GLY A 254 -14.98 3.44 -2.96
CA GLY A 254 -13.77 3.49 -3.79
C GLY A 254 -13.63 4.87 -4.44
N ALA A 255 -13.12 4.88 -5.67
CA ALA A 255 -12.95 6.10 -6.48
C ALA A 255 -14.25 6.64 -7.07
N GLY A 256 -15.35 5.95 -6.91
CA GLY A 256 -16.52 6.15 -7.76
C GLY A 256 -16.28 5.65 -9.19
N PRO A 257 -17.27 5.76 -10.08
CA PRO A 257 -17.10 5.34 -11.47
C PRO A 257 -16.00 6.20 -12.14
N PRO A 258 -15.14 5.60 -12.98
CA PRO A 258 -14.12 6.34 -13.69
C PRO A 258 -14.77 7.46 -14.50
N PRO A 259 -14.10 8.61 -14.65
CA PRO A 259 -14.64 9.70 -15.43
C PRO A 259 -14.92 9.23 -16.85
N LEU A 260 -16.10 9.56 -17.36
CA LEU A 260 -16.46 9.23 -18.74
C LEU A 260 -15.36 9.68 -19.71
N PRO A 261 -15.06 8.92 -20.77
CA PRO A 261 -14.16 9.35 -21.84
C PRO A 261 -14.47 10.77 -22.31
N ALA A 262 -13.49 11.53 -22.75
CA ALA A 262 -13.64 12.94 -23.07
C ALA A 262 -14.81 13.23 -24.01
N GLY A 263 -15.08 12.35 -25.02
CA GLY A 263 -16.22 12.46 -25.91
C GLY A 263 -17.58 12.15 -25.30
N CYS A 264 -17.61 11.55 -24.08
CA CYS A 264 -18.82 11.22 -23.35
C CYS A 264 -19.19 12.22 -22.27
N ARG A 265 -18.42 13.30 -22.11
CA ARG A 265 -18.63 14.36 -21.10
C ARG A 265 -19.51 15.50 -21.56
N VAL A 266 -20.17 15.36 -22.71
CA VAL A 266 -21.07 16.39 -23.29
C VAL A 266 -22.52 16.10 -22.96
N VAL A 267 -23.33 17.14 -22.92
CA VAL A 267 -24.78 17.03 -22.68
C VAL A 267 -25.51 17.57 -23.93
N PRO A 268 -26.39 16.78 -24.55
CA PRO A 268 -26.79 15.43 -24.21
C PRO A 268 -25.65 14.39 -24.47
N GLN A 269 -25.62 13.33 -23.64
CA GLN A 269 -24.60 12.31 -23.71
C GLN A 269 -24.80 11.45 -24.98
N PRO A 270 -23.75 11.18 -25.78
CA PRO A 270 -23.84 10.35 -26.97
C PRO A 270 -24.28 8.91 -26.66
N ALA A 271 -24.91 8.26 -27.61
CA ALA A 271 -25.27 6.85 -27.52
C ALA A 271 -24.01 5.98 -27.29
N GLY A 272 -24.09 5.04 -26.38
CA GLY A 272 -22.95 4.18 -26.01
C GLY A 272 -22.10 4.71 -24.84
N CYS A 273 -22.34 5.93 -24.39
CA CYS A 273 -21.68 6.53 -23.23
C CYS A 273 -22.51 6.24 -21.94
N SER A 274 -22.56 5.00 -21.52
CA SER A 274 -23.21 4.63 -20.25
C SER A 274 -22.19 4.57 -19.11
N VAL A 275 -22.56 5.05 -17.94
CA VAL A 275 -21.81 4.75 -16.71
C VAL A 275 -21.98 3.26 -16.44
N PRO A 276 -20.91 2.49 -16.28
CA PRO A 276 -21.02 1.08 -15.93
C PRO A 276 -21.84 0.91 -14.65
N VAL A 277 -22.75 -0.05 -14.63
CA VAL A 277 -23.43 -0.42 -13.37
C VAL A 277 -22.39 -1.01 -12.43
N THR A 278 -22.12 -0.29 -11.35
CA THR A 278 -21.12 -0.70 -10.37
C THR A 278 -21.62 -1.84 -9.50
N LYS A 279 -20.80 -2.86 -9.29
CA LYS A 279 -21.12 -3.97 -8.37
C LYS A 279 -20.47 -3.76 -6.99
N GLY A 280 -19.48 -2.90 -6.92
CA GLY A 280 -18.70 -2.61 -5.72
C GLY A 280 -17.91 -1.31 -5.85
N PRO A 281 -16.98 -1.05 -4.94
CA PRO A 281 -16.12 0.12 -5.02
C PRO A 281 -15.13 -0.01 -6.19
N PHE A 282 -14.88 1.11 -6.87
CA PHE A 282 -13.80 1.21 -7.85
C PHE A 282 -12.48 1.36 -7.13
N ILE A 283 -11.60 0.40 -7.30
CA ILE A 283 -10.33 0.30 -6.56
C ILE A 283 -9.18 0.30 -7.54
N ASN A 284 -8.13 1.06 -7.20
CA ASN A 284 -6.87 1.05 -7.93
C ASN A 284 -6.23 -0.34 -7.89
N THR A 285 -5.78 -0.83 -9.04
CA THR A 285 -5.12 -2.13 -9.15
C THR A 285 -3.82 -2.13 -8.34
N PRO A 286 -3.75 -2.88 -7.23
CA PRO A 286 -2.52 -2.93 -6.44
C PRO A 286 -1.43 -3.72 -7.18
N GLN A 287 -0.19 -3.40 -6.91
CA GLN A 287 0.96 -4.19 -7.33
C GLN A 287 0.97 -5.56 -6.62
N LEU A 288 1.59 -6.58 -7.23
CA LEU A 288 1.59 -7.93 -6.66
C LEU A 288 2.98 -8.40 -6.16
N ARG A 289 3.92 -7.48 -5.96
CA ARG A 289 5.24 -7.83 -5.42
C ARG A 289 5.16 -8.19 -3.94
N ASP A 290 5.83 -9.28 -3.57
CA ASP A 290 5.97 -9.76 -2.17
C ASP A 290 4.64 -10.09 -1.47
N LEU A 291 3.64 -10.55 -2.24
CA LEU A 291 2.28 -10.81 -1.74
C LEU A 291 2.22 -11.77 -0.55
N LYS A 292 3.11 -12.75 -0.46
CA LYS A 292 3.13 -13.72 0.65
C LYS A 292 3.28 -13.06 2.03
N HIS A 293 3.75 -11.81 2.08
CA HIS A 293 3.98 -11.07 3.32
C HIS A 293 2.97 -9.93 3.53
N THR A 294 1.95 -9.81 2.68
CA THR A 294 1.03 -8.67 2.70
C THR A 294 -0.41 -9.02 3.06
N ALA A 295 -0.64 -10.19 3.68
CA ALA A 295 -1.96 -10.53 4.21
C ALA A 295 -2.37 -9.55 5.35
N PRO A 296 -3.66 -9.22 5.47
CA PRO A 296 -4.80 -9.65 4.67
C PRO A 296 -4.86 -8.98 3.29
N TYR A 297 -5.76 -9.46 2.41
CA TYR A 297 -5.81 -9.04 1.02
C TYR A 297 -7.08 -8.27 0.69
N MET A 298 -7.05 -7.56 -0.44
CA MET A 298 -7.99 -6.58 -0.95
C MET A 298 -7.96 -5.27 -0.17
N HIS A 299 -8.59 -4.24 -0.71
CA HIS A 299 -8.62 -2.90 -0.10
C HIS A 299 -9.16 -2.86 1.34
N ASN A 300 -9.98 -3.82 1.70
CA ASN A 300 -10.62 -3.94 3.02
C ASN A 300 -10.15 -5.16 3.84
N GLY A 301 -9.14 -5.89 3.37
CA GLY A 301 -8.57 -7.04 4.07
C GLY A 301 -9.54 -8.20 4.29
N VAL A 302 -10.56 -8.34 3.42
CA VAL A 302 -11.61 -9.35 3.58
C VAL A 302 -11.09 -10.78 3.48
N PHE A 303 -10.06 -11.02 2.67
CA PHE A 303 -9.44 -12.34 2.51
C PHE A 303 -8.15 -12.44 3.31
N LYS A 304 -7.93 -13.60 3.94
CA LYS A 304 -6.79 -13.85 4.82
C LYS A 304 -5.69 -14.64 4.13
N THR A 305 -5.99 -15.29 3.02
CA THR A 305 -5.05 -16.12 2.27
C THR A 305 -5.12 -15.82 0.77
N LEU A 306 -4.02 -16.05 0.05
CA LEU A 306 -4.00 -15.95 -1.41
C LEU A 306 -4.95 -16.95 -2.07
N HIS A 307 -5.16 -18.11 -1.44
CA HIS A 307 -6.12 -19.10 -1.93
C HIS A 307 -7.55 -18.55 -1.92
N GLU A 308 -7.96 -17.83 -0.86
CA GLU A 308 -9.27 -17.16 -0.80
C GLU A 308 -9.41 -16.09 -1.91
N VAL A 309 -8.35 -15.34 -2.20
CA VAL A 309 -8.32 -14.37 -3.30
C VAL A 309 -8.53 -15.06 -4.64
N VAL A 310 -7.77 -16.12 -4.92
CA VAL A 310 -7.87 -16.88 -6.17
C VAL A 310 -9.25 -17.53 -6.30
N ALA A 311 -9.77 -18.13 -5.23
CA ALA A 311 -11.09 -18.73 -5.19
C ALA A 311 -12.21 -17.70 -5.42
N PHE A 312 -12.05 -16.48 -4.90
CA PHE A 312 -12.98 -15.38 -5.18
C PHE A 312 -12.99 -15.04 -6.66
N TYR A 313 -11.84 -14.80 -7.27
CA TYR A 313 -11.76 -14.50 -8.69
C TYR A 313 -12.19 -15.66 -9.58
N ASN A 314 -11.95 -16.91 -9.17
CA ASN A 314 -12.41 -18.09 -9.89
C ASN A 314 -13.94 -18.15 -10.03
N LYS A 315 -14.67 -17.63 -9.03
CA LYS A 315 -16.14 -17.61 -9.00
C LYS A 315 -16.75 -16.35 -9.63
N THR A 316 -16.07 -15.22 -9.53
CA THR A 316 -16.66 -13.89 -9.78
C THR A 316 -15.97 -13.11 -10.89
N SER A 317 -15.07 -13.75 -11.64
CA SER A 317 -14.25 -13.07 -12.66
C SER A 317 -15.05 -12.04 -13.47
N LEU A 318 -14.51 -10.82 -13.53
CA LEU A 318 -15.05 -9.72 -14.32
C LEU A 318 -15.12 -10.04 -15.81
N LEU A 319 -14.26 -10.92 -16.28
CA LEU A 319 -14.09 -11.23 -17.71
C LEU A 319 -14.83 -12.50 -18.11
N SER A 320 -14.85 -13.51 -17.26
CA SER A 320 -15.56 -14.81 -17.39
C SER A 320 -15.19 -15.70 -16.22
N PRO A 321 -15.99 -16.66 -15.80
CA PRO A 321 -15.56 -17.66 -14.83
C PRO A 321 -14.27 -18.33 -15.30
N MET A 322 -13.21 -18.30 -14.48
CA MET A 322 -11.94 -18.90 -14.86
C MET A 322 -11.99 -20.43 -14.93
N ASN A 323 -12.93 -21.04 -14.20
CA ASN A 323 -13.11 -22.50 -14.12
C ASN A 323 -11.80 -23.25 -13.79
N LEU A 324 -11.02 -22.70 -12.87
CA LEU A 324 -9.81 -23.35 -12.36
C LEU A 324 -10.20 -24.51 -11.43
N THR A 325 -9.50 -25.61 -11.57
CA THR A 325 -9.54 -26.72 -10.61
C THR A 325 -8.78 -26.32 -9.33
N ASP A 326 -8.97 -27.08 -8.24
CA ASP A 326 -8.26 -26.84 -6.99
C ASP A 326 -6.72 -26.90 -7.19
N ALA A 327 -6.22 -27.86 -7.97
CA ALA A 327 -4.80 -27.95 -8.30
C ALA A 327 -4.28 -26.74 -9.10
N GLU A 328 -5.06 -26.23 -10.04
CA GLU A 328 -4.72 -25.02 -10.77
C GLU A 328 -4.74 -23.78 -9.87
N MET A 329 -5.65 -23.71 -8.91
CA MET A 329 -5.66 -22.63 -7.92
C MET A 329 -4.41 -22.69 -7.02
N ASP A 330 -3.99 -23.89 -6.59
CA ASP A 330 -2.77 -24.07 -5.81
C ASP A 330 -1.51 -23.66 -6.61
N ASP A 331 -1.42 -24.03 -7.89
CA ASP A 331 -0.34 -23.62 -8.77
C ASP A 331 -0.30 -22.08 -8.92
N LEU A 332 -1.46 -21.45 -9.10
CA LEU A 332 -1.54 -19.98 -9.19
C LEU A 332 -1.14 -19.29 -7.87
N VAL A 333 -1.53 -19.85 -6.72
CA VAL A 333 -1.10 -19.37 -5.40
C VAL A 333 0.41 -19.52 -5.23
N ALA A 334 1.00 -20.60 -5.72
CA ALA A 334 2.46 -20.80 -5.70
C ALA A 334 3.16 -19.68 -6.50
N TYR A 335 2.67 -19.37 -7.70
CA TYR A 335 3.21 -18.27 -8.50
C TYR A 335 3.11 -16.91 -7.79
N LEU A 336 1.92 -16.55 -7.31
CA LEU A 336 1.70 -15.30 -6.58
C LEU A 336 2.58 -15.18 -5.33
N SER A 337 2.92 -16.29 -4.71
CA SER A 337 3.80 -16.32 -3.53
C SER A 337 5.29 -16.16 -3.86
N GLU A 338 5.66 -16.27 -5.12
CA GLU A 338 7.05 -16.19 -5.60
C GLU A 338 7.34 -14.90 -6.39
N LEU A 339 6.36 -13.95 -6.44
CA LEU A 339 6.50 -12.62 -7.06
C LEU A 339 7.28 -11.62 -6.16
#